data_80a5dd8b147dfcc647dfe7d7a1c92bdb
#
_entry.id   80a5dd8b147dfcc647dfe7d7a1c92bdb
#
_cell.length_a   1.000
_cell.length_b   1.000
_cell.length_c   1.000
_cell.angle_alpha   90.00
_cell.angle_beta   90.00
_cell.angle_gamma   90.00
#
_symmetry.space_group_name_H-M   'P 1'
#
loop_
_entity.id
_entity.type
_entity.pdbx_description
1 polymer ?
#
loop_
_entity_poly.entity_id
_entity_poly.type
_entity_poly.pdbx_seq_one_letter_code
_entity_poly.pdbx_strand_id
1 'polypeptide(L)'
;YLEAYEPTRAGRAISDFVNDNLSNWYVRLNRRRFWGGGMTEDKLSAYQTLYTCLETVAKLMAPIAPFYADQLFLDLVAVTGRENVESVHLSDFPVYDESKIDKNLEERMQMAQDVSSMVLALRRKVNIKVRQPLHTVMIPVVDAHQQESIEAVKNLILNEVNVKELKLSLIHISEPTR
;
A
#
# COMPACT_ATOMS: atom_id res chain seq x y z
N TYR A 1 -1.79 20.12 -5.08
CA TYR A 1 -0.47 20.67 -4.70
C TYR A 1 0.23 21.36 -5.88
N LEU A 2 0.27 20.76 -7.07
CA LEU A 2 0.92 21.39 -8.24
C LEU A 2 0.22 22.70 -8.64
N GLU A 3 -1.10 22.73 -8.67
CA GLU A 3 -1.89 23.93 -8.92
C GLU A 3 -1.66 25.05 -7.88
N ALA A 4 -1.34 24.65 -6.64
CA ALA A 4 -1.01 25.57 -5.56
C ALA A 4 0.49 25.94 -5.52
N TYR A 5 1.26 25.58 -6.56
CA TYR A 5 2.71 25.80 -6.63
C TYR A 5 3.50 25.20 -5.45
N GLU A 6 3.08 24.03 -4.95
CA GLU A 6 3.75 23.32 -3.86
C GLU A 6 4.41 22.00 -4.35
N PRO A 7 5.45 22.05 -5.20
CA PRO A 7 6.05 20.86 -5.80
C PRO A 7 6.68 19.93 -4.76
N THR A 8 7.20 20.47 -3.67
CA THR A 8 7.77 19.67 -2.57
C THR A 8 6.71 18.76 -1.91
N ARG A 9 5.51 19.26 -1.69
CA ARG A 9 4.41 18.47 -1.12
C ARG A 9 3.92 17.43 -2.12
N ALA A 10 3.82 17.80 -3.40
CA ALA A 10 3.48 16.86 -4.46
C ALA A 10 4.49 15.71 -4.55
N GLY A 11 5.79 16.05 -4.61
CA GLY A 11 6.86 15.06 -4.67
C GLY A 11 6.89 14.11 -3.45
N ARG A 12 6.67 14.64 -2.24
CA ARG A 12 6.58 13.82 -1.03
C ARG A 12 5.39 12.87 -1.09
N ALA A 13 4.21 13.33 -1.46
CA ALA A 13 3.02 12.48 -1.57
C ALA A 13 3.22 11.32 -2.58
N ILE A 14 3.86 11.60 -3.72
CA ILE A 14 4.22 10.56 -4.69
C ILE A 14 5.25 9.59 -4.09
N SER A 15 6.29 10.11 -3.43
CA SER A 15 7.33 9.28 -2.80
C SER A 15 6.76 8.37 -1.71
N ASP A 16 5.90 8.89 -0.84
CA ASP A 16 5.26 8.13 0.24
C ASP A 16 4.37 7.03 -0.35
N PHE A 17 3.56 7.35 -1.35
CA PHE A 17 2.75 6.35 -2.04
C PHE A 17 3.61 5.24 -2.67
N VAL A 18 4.67 5.60 -3.40
CA VAL A 18 5.53 4.61 -4.10
C VAL A 18 6.27 3.74 -3.10
N ASN A 19 6.83 4.31 -2.03
CA ASN A 19 7.61 3.57 -1.05
C ASN A 19 6.72 2.74 -0.11
N ASP A 20 5.75 3.38 0.54
CA ASP A 20 5.04 2.76 1.65
C ASP A 20 3.87 1.91 1.17
N ASN A 21 3.09 2.39 0.18
CA ASN A 21 1.91 1.69 -0.29
C ASN A 21 2.22 0.73 -1.45
N LEU A 22 2.91 1.20 -2.48
CA LEU A 22 3.13 0.40 -3.69
C LEU A 22 4.25 -0.63 -3.49
N SER A 23 5.47 -0.20 -3.18
CA SER A 23 6.65 -1.08 -3.10
C SER A 23 6.64 -1.95 -1.84
N ASN A 24 6.64 -1.31 -0.66
CA ASN A 24 6.79 -2.00 0.62
C ASN A 24 5.53 -2.72 1.09
N TRP A 25 4.39 -2.45 0.47
CA TRP A 25 3.14 -3.11 0.82
C TRP A 25 2.58 -3.92 -0.36
N TYR A 26 2.05 -3.28 -1.40
CA TYR A 26 1.39 -3.97 -2.50
C TYR A 26 2.28 -4.99 -3.21
N VAL A 27 3.44 -4.57 -3.73
CA VAL A 27 4.36 -5.46 -4.47
C VAL A 27 4.90 -6.56 -3.57
N ARG A 28 5.30 -6.22 -2.34
CA ARG A 28 5.87 -7.19 -1.40
C ARG A 28 4.88 -8.28 -1.01
N LEU A 29 3.64 -7.91 -0.68
CA LEU A 29 2.58 -8.87 -0.30
C LEU A 29 2.14 -9.75 -1.46
N ASN A 30 2.11 -9.18 -2.68
CA ASN A 30 1.72 -9.90 -3.89
C ASN A 30 2.88 -10.63 -4.58
N ARG A 31 4.05 -10.70 -3.97
CA ARG A 31 5.23 -11.34 -4.57
C ARG A 31 4.95 -12.75 -5.08
N ARG A 32 4.21 -13.57 -4.31
CA ARG A 32 3.83 -14.93 -4.72
C ARG A 32 2.90 -14.95 -5.93
N ARG A 33 2.00 -13.95 -6.05
CA ARG A 33 1.10 -13.82 -7.21
C ARG A 33 1.88 -13.47 -8.48
N PHE A 34 2.88 -12.58 -8.37
CA PHE A 34 3.70 -12.16 -9.51
C PHE A 34 4.61 -13.28 -10.01
N TRP A 35 5.27 -14.02 -9.12
CA TRP A 35 6.24 -15.07 -9.50
C TRP A 35 5.69 -16.49 -9.51
N GLY A 36 4.45 -16.71 -9.16
CA GLY A 36 3.81 -18.03 -9.27
C GLY A 36 3.74 -18.53 -10.70
N GLY A 37 3.69 -19.85 -10.89
CA GLY A 37 3.58 -20.46 -12.22
C GLY A 37 2.23 -20.20 -12.87
N GLY A 38 2.20 -20.14 -14.22
CA GLY A 38 0.99 -19.94 -15.03
C GLY A 38 0.42 -18.50 -14.98
N MET A 39 -0.37 -18.17 -15.98
CA MET A 39 -1.10 -16.89 -16.06
C MET A 39 -2.55 -17.15 -15.65
N THR A 40 -2.91 -16.78 -14.42
CA THR A 40 -4.28 -16.85 -13.91
C THR A 40 -4.95 -15.48 -14.00
N GLU A 41 -6.28 -15.40 -13.96
CA GLU A 41 -7.02 -14.14 -13.91
C GLU A 41 -6.61 -13.29 -12.70
N ASP A 42 -6.38 -13.93 -11.55
CA ASP A 42 -5.89 -13.25 -10.35
C ASP A 42 -4.50 -12.61 -10.56
N LYS A 43 -3.59 -13.34 -11.20
CA LYS A 43 -2.27 -12.83 -11.55
C LYS A 43 -2.34 -11.68 -12.55
N LEU A 44 -3.19 -11.81 -13.58
CA LEU A 44 -3.42 -10.77 -14.57
C LEU A 44 -3.97 -9.50 -13.89
N SER A 45 -4.96 -9.64 -13.01
CA SER A 45 -5.51 -8.54 -12.23
C SER A 45 -4.44 -7.83 -11.38
N ALA A 46 -3.54 -8.60 -10.76
CA ALA A 46 -2.44 -8.01 -9.99
C ALA A 46 -1.47 -7.20 -10.87
N TYR A 47 -1.13 -7.70 -12.07
CA TYR A 47 -0.29 -6.95 -13.01
C TYR A 47 -0.99 -5.71 -13.56
N GLN A 48 -2.28 -5.79 -13.87
CA GLN A 48 -3.07 -4.65 -14.34
C GLN A 48 -3.13 -3.53 -13.29
N THR A 49 -3.30 -3.90 -12.03
CA THR A 49 -3.26 -2.94 -10.92
C THR A 49 -1.89 -2.28 -10.81
N LEU A 50 -0.82 -3.08 -10.84
CA LEU A 50 0.54 -2.54 -10.78
C LEU A 50 0.85 -1.63 -11.97
N TYR A 51 0.44 -2.03 -13.18
CA TYR A 51 0.59 -1.24 -14.39
C TYR A 51 -0.11 0.12 -14.25
N THR A 52 -1.38 0.13 -13.83
CA THR A 52 -2.15 1.36 -13.63
C THR A 52 -1.48 2.29 -12.61
N CYS A 53 -0.97 1.72 -11.51
CA CYS A 53 -0.23 2.51 -10.52
C CYS A 53 1.05 3.12 -11.11
N LEU A 54 1.84 2.35 -11.86
CA LEU A 54 3.09 2.83 -12.44
C LEU A 54 2.86 3.89 -13.54
N GLU A 55 1.87 3.68 -14.40
CA GLU A 55 1.47 4.65 -15.43
C GLU A 55 1.02 5.96 -14.78
N THR A 56 0.16 5.88 -13.76
CA THR A 56 -0.30 7.06 -13.02
C THR A 56 0.86 7.79 -12.34
N VAL A 57 1.77 7.05 -11.71
CA VAL A 57 2.97 7.63 -11.08
C VAL A 57 3.85 8.31 -12.12
N ALA A 58 4.06 7.73 -13.31
CA ALA A 58 4.83 8.36 -14.38
C ALA A 58 4.21 9.71 -14.79
N LYS A 59 2.90 9.75 -15.01
CA LYS A 59 2.17 10.98 -15.35
C LYS A 59 2.25 12.03 -14.23
N LEU A 60 2.08 11.64 -12.97
CA LEU A 60 2.18 12.54 -11.81
C LEU A 60 3.60 13.06 -11.58
N MET A 61 4.62 12.27 -11.90
CA MET A 61 6.03 12.68 -11.77
C MET A 61 6.54 13.53 -12.91
N ALA A 62 5.89 13.54 -14.06
CA ALA A 62 6.36 14.24 -15.25
C ALA A 62 6.76 15.70 -15.00
N PRO A 63 6.04 16.53 -14.22
CA PRO A 63 6.44 17.91 -13.91
C PRO A 63 7.66 18.02 -12.98
N ILE A 64 8.02 16.96 -12.25
CA ILE A 64 9.07 16.98 -11.21
C ILE A 64 10.34 16.29 -11.70
N ALA A 65 10.20 15.14 -12.35
CA ALA A 65 11.28 14.31 -12.87
C ALA A 65 11.04 13.94 -14.34
N PRO A 66 11.09 14.92 -15.27
CA PRO A 66 10.57 14.78 -16.63
C PRO A 66 11.23 13.63 -17.41
N PHE A 67 12.55 13.50 -17.36
CA PHE A 67 13.25 12.49 -18.13
C PHE A 67 12.99 11.05 -17.65
N TYR A 68 12.97 10.86 -16.32
CA TYR A 68 12.68 9.55 -15.75
C TYR A 68 11.22 9.16 -15.97
N ALA A 69 10.31 10.10 -15.78
CA ALA A 69 8.88 9.88 -15.97
C ALA A 69 8.55 9.49 -17.41
N ASP A 70 9.20 10.17 -18.37
CA ASP A 70 9.02 9.90 -19.80
C ASP A 70 9.55 8.51 -20.18
N GLN A 71 10.75 8.17 -19.71
CA GLN A 71 11.32 6.83 -19.97
C GLN A 71 10.44 5.73 -19.38
N LEU A 72 10.01 5.87 -18.12
CA LEU A 72 9.12 4.90 -17.48
C LEU A 72 7.80 4.73 -18.24
N PHE A 73 7.21 5.85 -18.66
CA PHE A 73 5.96 5.84 -19.44
C PHE A 73 6.13 5.15 -20.79
N LEU A 74 7.18 5.48 -21.52
CA LEU A 74 7.46 4.86 -22.83
C LEU A 74 7.70 3.35 -22.71
N ASP A 75 8.43 2.91 -21.69
CA ASP A 75 8.65 1.48 -21.43
C ASP A 75 7.33 0.73 -21.16
N LEU A 76 6.39 1.35 -20.44
CA LEU A 76 5.07 0.78 -20.15
C LEU A 76 4.18 0.75 -21.40
N VAL A 77 4.13 1.84 -22.15
CA VAL A 77 3.28 1.99 -23.34
C VAL A 77 3.79 1.12 -24.49
N ALA A 78 5.10 0.98 -24.66
CA ALA A 78 5.69 0.11 -25.69
C ALA A 78 5.24 -1.35 -25.59
N VAL A 79 4.98 -1.82 -24.36
CA VAL A 79 4.50 -3.19 -24.12
C VAL A 79 3.00 -3.34 -24.33
N THR A 80 2.22 -2.33 -23.97
CA THR A 80 0.75 -2.44 -23.92
C THR A 80 0.03 -1.79 -25.09
N GLY A 81 0.63 -0.79 -25.71
CA GLY A 81 0.00 0.00 -26.78
C GLY A 81 -1.28 0.74 -26.35
N ARG A 82 -1.46 0.98 -25.04
CA ARG A 82 -2.69 1.60 -24.50
C ARG A 82 -2.82 3.07 -24.85
N GLU A 83 -1.70 3.77 -24.97
CA GLU A 83 -1.69 5.17 -25.36
C GLU A 83 -0.86 5.35 -26.64
N ASN A 84 -1.34 6.20 -27.53
CA ASN A 84 -0.68 6.47 -28.80
C ASN A 84 -0.08 7.90 -28.78
N VAL A 85 0.76 8.15 -27.78
CA VAL A 85 1.48 9.41 -27.63
C VAL A 85 2.99 9.17 -27.54
N GLU A 86 3.76 10.07 -28.09
CA GLU A 86 5.22 9.94 -28.20
C GLU A 86 5.96 10.26 -26.88
N SER A 87 5.28 10.85 -25.91
CA SER A 87 5.87 11.26 -24.64
C SER A 87 4.80 11.39 -23.56
N VAL A 88 5.17 11.12 -22.29
CA VAL A 88 4.31 11.37 -21.14
C VAL A 88 3.82 12.82 -21.06
N HIS A 89 4.62 13.75 -21.57
CA HIS A 89 4.32 15.18 -21.56
C HIS A 89 3.20 15.57 -22.55
N LEU A 90 2.84 14.67 -23.45
CA LEU A 90 1.73 14.83 -24.41
C LEU A 90 0.47 14.08 -23.97
N SER A 91 0.56 13.34 -22.85
CA SER A 91 -0.59 12.62 -22.27
C SER A 91 -1.38 13.52 -21.32
N ASP A 92 -2.65 13.17 -21.11
CA ASP A 92 -3.49 13.86 -20.14
C ASP A 92 -3.03 13.62 -18.71
N PHE A 93 -3.10 14.68 -17.89
CA PHE A 93 -2.81 14.55 -16.45
C PHE A 93 -3.88 13.69 -15.77
N PRO A 94 -3.50 12.77 -14.85
CA PRO A 94 -4.45 11.84 -14.25
C PRO A 94 -5.56 12.54 -13.47
N VAL A 95 -6.79 12.10 -13.71
CA VAL A 95 -7.96 12.51 -12.94
C VAL A 95 -8.39 11.36 -12.05
N TYR A 96 -8.68 11.62 -10.78
CA TYR A 96 -9.15 10.58 -9.87
C TYR A 96 -10.63 10.25 -10.15
N ASP A 97 -10.96 8.98 -9.92
CA ASP A 97 -12.31 8.45 -10.08
C ASP A 97 -12.89 8.14 -8.69
N GLU A 98 -13.79 9.00 -8.20
CA GLU A 98 -14.40 8.85 -6.88
C GLU A 98 -15.14 7.51 -6.71
N SER A 99 -15.65 6.92 -7.79
CA SER A 99 -16.38 5.65 -7.73
C SER A 99 -15.50 4.47 -7.34
N LYS A 100 -14.18 4.61 -7.48
CA LYS A 100 -13.19 3.59 -7.14
C LYS A 100 -12.59 3.76 -5.74
N ILE A 101 -12.94 4.83 -5.03
CA ILE A 101 -12.43 5.12 -3.70
C ILE A 101 -13.30 4.39 -2.66
N ASP A 102 -12.73 3.40 -2.00
CA ASP A 102 -13.32 2.73 -0.84
C ASP A 102 -12.59 3.14 0.43
N LYS A 103 -13.12 4.15 1.12
CA LYS A 103 -12.53 4.70 2.34
C LYS A 103 -12.42 3.68 3.47
N ASN A 104 -13.38 2.74 3.56
CA ASN A 104 -13.34 1.70 4.57
C ASN A 104 -12.19 0.71 4.30
N LEU A 105 -11.97 0.37 3.03
CA LEU A 105 -10.84 -0.47 2.64
C LEU A 105 -9.50 0.24 2.90
N GLU A 106 -9.40 1.53 2.56
CA GLU A 106 -8.21 2.34 2.82
C GLU A 106 -7.87 2.37 4.32
N GLU A 107 -8.87 2.62 5.17
CA GLU A 107 -8.71 2.63 6.62
C GLU A 107 -8.27 1.26 7.17
N ARG A 108 -8.90 0.17 6.72
CA ARG A 108 -8.52 -1.20 7.10
C ARG A 108 -7.09 -1.53 6.68
N MET A 109 -6.69 -1.12 5.48
CA MET A 109 -5.33 -1.34 4.99
C MET A 109 -4.30 -0.50 5.75
N GLN A 110 -4.61 0.76 6.07
CA GLN A 110 -3.76 1.61 6.91
C GLN A 110 -3.59 0.98 8.29
N MET A 111 -4.67 0.51 8.89
CA MET A 111 -4.63 -0.18 10.19
C MET A 111 -3.77 -1.45 10.15
N ALA A 112 -3.85 -2.22 9.07
CA ALA A 112 -2.98 -3.39 8.87
C ALA A 112 -1.50 -3.01 8.80
N GLN A 113 -1.16 -1.92 8.12
CA GLN A 113 0.20 -1.39 8.04
C GLN A 113 0.71 -0.93 9.41
N ASP A 114 -0.09 -0.16 10.13
CA ASP A 114 0.27 0.40 11.44
C ASP A 114 0.50 -0.71 12.47
N VAL A 115 -0.44 -1.66 12.57
CA VAL A 115 -0.32 -2.80 13.48
C VAL A 115 0.90 -3.66 13.12
N SER A 116 1.09 -3.97 11.84
CA SER A 116 2.25 -4.75 11.40
C SER A 116 3.56 -4.04 11.73
N SER A 117 3.63 -2.74 11.49
CA SER A 117 4.81 -1.92 11.79
C SER A 117 5.12 -1.88 13.28
N MET A 118 4.09 -1.73 14.14
CA MET A 118 4.25 -1.77 15.60
C MET A 118 4.76 -3.13 16.07
N VAL A 119 4.19 -4.24 15.58
CA VAL A 119 4.64 -5.58 15.96
C VAL A 119 6.07 -5.84 15.49
N LEU A 120 6.43 -5.44 14.27
CA LEU A 120 7.79 -5.57 13.76
C LEU A 120 8.79 -4.71 14.54
N ALA A 121 8.39 -3.51 15.00
CA ALA A 121 9.20 -2.66 15.86
C ALA A 121 9.44 -3.31 17.24
N LEU A 122 8.39 -3.90 17.84
CA LEU A 122 8.51 -4.64 19.09
C LEU A 122 9.44 -5.85 18.96
N ARG A 123 9.30 -6.64 17.87
CA ARG A 123 10.22 -7.75 17.59
C ARG A 123 11.68 -7.28 17.51
N ARG A 124 11.91 -6.16 16.84
CA ARG A 124 13.26 -5.56 16.72
C ARG A 124 13.80 -5.14 18.07
N LYS A 125 12.97 -4.50 18.92
CA LYS A 125 13.35 -4.07 20.26
C LYS A 125 13.81 -5.23 21.16
N VAL A 126 13.16 -6.40 21.04
CA VAL A 126 13.51 -7.61 21.81
C VAL A 126 14.40 -8.59 21.03
N ASN A 127 14.93 -8.16 19.87
CA ASN A 127 15.86 -8.91 19.03
C ASN A 127 15.32 -10.27 18.53
N ILE A 128 14.01 -10.38 18.32
CA ILE A 128 13.37 -11.57 17.74
C ILE A 128 13.24 -11.38 16.23
N LYS A 129 13.91 -12.21 15.46
CA LYS A 129 13.86 -12.16 13.98
C LYS A 129 12.47 -12.50 13.45
N VAL A 130 12.04 -11.84 12.37
CA VAL A 130 10.70 -12.09 11.76
C VAL A 130 10.56 -13.54 11.29
N ARG A 131 11.65 -14.19 10.86
CA ARG A 131 11.64 -15.61 10.47
C ARG A 131 11.31 -16.58 11.60
N GLN A 132 11.47 -16.16 12.85
CA GLN A 132 11.08 -16.97 14.01
C GLN A 132 9.56 -16.80 14.24
N PRO A 133 8.73 -17.85 14.04
CA PRO A 133 7.29 -17.72 14.27
C PRO A 133 6.98 -17.52 15.76
N LEU A 134 6.03 -16.65 16.06
CA LEU A 134 5.48 -16.50 17.39
C LEU A 134 4.07 -17.09 17.44
N HIS A 135 3.63 -17.49 18.63
CA HIS A 135 2.34 -18.14 18.79
C HIS A 135 1.20 -17.12 18.71
N THR A 136 1.23 -16.11 19.56
CA THR A 136 0.11 -15.17 19.71
C THR A 136 0.61 -13.72 19.74
N VAL A 137 -0.12 -12.84 19.06
CA VAL A 137 -0.05 -11.39 19.24
C VAL A 137 -1.35 -10.92 19.89
N MET A 138 -1.23 -10.08 20.92
CA MET A 138 -2.38 -9.42 21.55
C MET A 138 -2.41 -7.96 21.14
N ILE A 139 -3.55 -7.52 20.61
CA ILE A 139 -3.75 -6.16 20.15
C ILE A 139 -4.86 -5.54 20.98
N PRO A 140 -4.55 -4.46 21.70
CA PRO A 140 -5.57 -3.71 22.39
C PRO A 140 -6.43 -2.94 21.40
N VAL A 141 -7.75 -2.99 21.57
CA VAL A 141 -8.72 -2.24 20.76
C VAL A 141 -9.58 -1.37 21.66
N VAL A 142 -9.93 -0.19 21.15
CA VAL A 142 -10.67 0.82 21.91
C VAL A 142 -12.18 0.68 21.71
N ASP A 143 -12.60 0.29 20.50
CA ASP A 143 -14.00 0.19 20.11
C ASP A 143 -14.29 -1.00 19.18
N ALA A 144 -15.59 -1.24 18.93
CA ALA A 144 -16.04 -2.32 18.07
C ALA A 144 -15.69 -2.11 16.60
N HIS A 145 -15.62 -0.86 16.12
CA HIS A 145 -15.26 -0.55 14.74
C HIS A 145 -13.78 -0.92 14.46
N GLN A 146 -12.89 -0.58 15.38
CA GLN A 146 -11.48 -0.97 15.29
C GLN A 146 -11.33 -2.49 15.35
N GLN A 147 -12.10 -3.15 16.21
CA GLN A 147 -12.11 -4.62 16.29
C GLN A 147 -12.51 -5.25 14.96
N GLU A 148 -13.61 -4.82 14.36
CA GLU A 148 -14.09 -5.32 13.07
C GLU A 148 -13.07 -5.08 11.95
N SER A 149 -12.49 -3.89 11.91
CA SER A 149 -11.49 -3.51 10.92
C SER A 149 -10.23 -4.38 11.00
N ILE A 150 -9.73 -4.67 12.20
CA ILE A 150 -8.57 -5.55 12.40
C ILE A 150 -8.93 -7.01 12.06
N GLU A 151 -10.11 -7.50 12.46
CA GLU A 151 -10.54 -8.86 12.10
C GLU A 151 -10.63 -9.06 10.58
N ALA A 152 -11.11 -8.06 9.83
CA ALA A 152 -11.19 -8.11 8.37
C ALA A 152 -9.83 -8.28 7.69
N VAL A 153 -8.76 -7.74 8.27
CA VAL A 153 -7.38 -7.80 7.74
C VAL A 153 -6.46 -8.74 8.54
N LYS A 154 -7.01 -9.53 9.46
CA LYS A 154 -6.28 -10.40 10.37
C LYS A 154 -5.26 -11.31 9.69
N ASN A 155 -5.67 -12.01 8.64
CA ASN A 155 -4.78 -12.93 7.93
C ASN A 155 -3.58 -12.21 7.29
N LEU A 156 -3.79 -10.99 6.82
CA LEU A 156 -2.75 -10.16 6.25
C LEU A 156 -1.71 -9.77 7.31
N ILE A 157 -2.18 -9.33 8.48
CA ILE A 157 -1.31 -9.00 9.63
C ILE A 157 -0.52 -10.23 10.08
N LEU A 158 -1.20 -11.36 10.31
CA LEU A 158 -0.56 -12.60 10.78
C LEU A 158 0.56 -13.08 9.85
N ASN A 159 0.32 -13.02 8.54
CA ASN A 159 1.32 -13.39 7.54
C ASN A 159 2.49 -12.43 7.54
N GLU A 160 2.23 -11.12 7.65
CA GLU A 160 3.27 -10.09 7.62
C GLU A 160 4.20 -10.16 8.83
N VAL A 161 3.63 -10.37 10.01
CA VAL A 161 4.42 -10.41 11.25
C VAL A 161 4.88 -11.81 11.67
N ASN A 162 4.53 -12.85 10.90
CA ASN A 162 4.82 -14.26 11.16
C ASN A 162 4.38 -14.70 12.56
N VAL A 163 3.09 -14.54 12.84
CA VAL A 163 2.43 -14.96 14.09
C VAL A 163 1.25 -15.89 13.74
N LYS A 164 1.00 -16.89 14.57
CA LYS A 164 -0.03 -17.90 14.31
C LYS A 164 -1.43 -17.47 14.72
N GLU A 165 -1.55 -16.68 15.77
CA GLU A 165 -2.82 -16.29 16.37
C GLU A 165 -2.84 -14.79 16.71
N LEU A 166 -3.97 -14.13 16.46
CA LEU A 166 -4.22 -12.76 16.85
C LEU A 166 -5.38 -12.77 17.85
N LYS A 167 -5.16 -12.17 19.02
CA LYS A 167 -6.17 -11.94 20.06
C LYS A 167 -6.41 -10.45 20.22
N LEU A 168 -7.67 -10.05 20.22
CA LEU A 168 -8.09 -8.68 20.48
C LEU A 168 -8.52 -8.57 21.95
N SER A 169 -8.10 -7.49 22.61
CA SER A 169 -8.47 -7.18 23.97
C SER A 169 -9.08 -5.79 24.02
N LEU A 170 -10.35 -5.70 24.40
CA LEU A 170 -11.02 -4.41 24.63
C LEU A 170 -10.37 -3.73 25.83
N ILE A 171 -9.85 -2.51 25.60
CA ILE A 171 -9.41 -1.65 26.70
C ILE A 171 -10.60 -0.81 27.12
N HIS A 172 -11.12 -1.06 28.33
CA HIS A 172 -11.96 -0.08 29.01
C HIS A 172 -11.04 1.05 29.50
N ILE A 173 -11.03 2.18 28.81
CA ILE A 173 -10.45 3.40 29.34
C ILE A 173 -11.40 3.86 30.45
N SER A 174 -11.15 3.43 31.70
CA SER A 174 -11.77 4.05 32.85
C SER A 174 -11.26 5.50 32.92
N GLU A 175 -12.18 6.47 32.87
CA GLU A 175 -11.82 7.86 33.11
C GLU A 175 -11.02 7.97 34.41
N PRO A 176 -9.95 8.78 34.43
CA PRO A 176 -9.23 9.01 35.69
C PRO A 176 -10.22 9.66 36.67
N THR A 177 -10.54 8.95 37.73
CA THR A 177 -11.25 9.49 38.88
C THR A 177 -10.49 10.75 39.36
N ARG A 178 -11.16 11.90 39.27
CA ARG A 178 -10.68 13.17 39.84
C ARG A 178 -10.62 13.10 41.34
#